data_bc633ee9488af25f206d41a08e7998c7
#
_entry.id   bc633ee9488af25f206d41a08e7998c7
#
_cell.length_a   1.000
_cell.length_b   1.000
_cell.length_c   1.000
_cell.angle_alpha   90.00
_cell.angle_beta   90.00
_cell.angle_gamma   90.00
#
_symmetry.space_group_name_H-M   'P 1'
#
loop_
_entity.id
_entity.type
_entity.pdbx_description
1 polymer ?
#
loop_
_entity_poly.entity_id
_entity_poly.type
_entity_poly.pdbx_seq_one_letter_code
_entity_poly.pdbx_strand_id
1 'polypeptide(L)'
;MGRILLVSLLCGALLTGGCATASEIHDFSSDGCTLFPDGTPKDRTKWCDCCFAHDIAYWRGGTAEERKAADQALRACVLARTGNKALADTMYEGVRLGGHPAFPTWYRWGYGWKYGRGYKPLTPEEQKLAAETFDSYRQTHPAGYCRK
;
A
#
# COMPACT_ATOMS: atom_id res chain seq x y z
N MET A 1 -21.46 61.66 -41.71
CA MET A 1 -20.33 61.27 -40.86
C MET A 1 -20.85 60.39 -39.73
N GLY A 2 -20.94 59.09 -39.94
CA GLY A 2 -21.45 58.12 -38.96
C GLY A 2 -20.30 57.33 -38.35
N ARG A 3 -20.14 57.40 -37.05
CA ARG A 3 -19.16 56.60 -36.27
C ARG A 3 -19.78 55.25 -35.93
N ILE A 4 -19.18 54.19 -36.47
CA ILE A 4 -19.52 52.80 -36.12
C ILE A 4 -18.75 52.45 -34.87
N LEU A 5 -19.46 52.19 -33.76
CA LEU A 5 -18.92 51.62 -32.52
C LEU A 5 -18.82 50.12 -32.66
N LEU A 6 -17.61 49.59 -32.72
CA LEU A 6 -17.31 48.16 -32.60
C LEU A 6 -17.38 47.74 -31.11
N VAL A 7 -18.39 46.95 -30.78
CA VAL A 7 -18.50 46.29 -29.46
C VAL A 7 -17.73 44.99 -29.54
N SER A 8 -16.55 44.94 -28.91
CA SER A 8 -15.80 43.70 -28.76
C SER A 8 -16.43 42.86 -27.64
N LEU A 9 -17.06 41.73 -27.98
CA LEU A 9 -17.48 40.72 -27.03
C LEU A 9 -16.24 39.96 -26.57
N LEU A 10 -15.76 40.19 -25.32
CA LEU A 10 -14.83 39.33 -24.63
C LEU A 10 -15.56 38.12 -24.15
N CYS A 11 -15.34 36.99 -24.82
CA CYS A 11 -15.78 35.67 -24.38
C CYS A 11 -14.86 35.21 -23.24
N GLY A 12 -15.28 35.40 -22.00
CA GLY A 12 -14.58 34.91 -20.81
C GLY A 12 -14.73 33.39 -20.70
N ALA A 13 -13.69 32.64 -20.99
CA ALA A 13 -13.65 31.21 -20.72
C ALA A 13 -13.56 31.01 -19.20
N LEU A 14 -14.66 30.58 -18.57
CA LEU A 14 -14.70 30.10 -17.21
C LEU A 14 -13.97 28.75 -17.16
N LEU A 15 -12.71 28.75 -16.72
CA LEU A 15 -12.00 27.54 -16.32
C LEU A 15 -12.65 27.01 -15.04
N THR A 16 -13.57 26.05 -15.16
CA THR A 16 -14.03 25.27 -14.04
C THR A 16 -12.91 24.32 -13.63
N GLY A 17 -12.02 24.80 -12.78
CA GLY A 17 -11.04 23.99 -12.09
C GLY A 17 -11.80 23.03 -11.17
N GLY A 18 -12.03 21.79 -11.61
CA GLY A 18 -12.50 20.73 -10.74
C GLY A 18 -11.46 20.55 -9.64
N CYS A 19 -11.82 20.80 -8.37
CA CYS A 19 -11.04 20.35 -7.22
C CYS A 19 -10.98 18.83 -7.25
N ALA A 20 -9.95 18.27 -7.89
CA ALA A 20 -9.59 16.88 -7.66
C ALA A 20 -9.23 16.78 -6.18
N THR A 21 -10.01 16.05 -5.41
CA THR A 21 -9.63 15.71 -4.03
C THR A 21 -8.32 14.95 -4.12
N ALA A 22 -7.25 15.53 -3.56
CA ALA A 22 -5.95 14.90 -3.53
C ALA A 22 -6.09 13.53 -2.87
N SER A 23 -5.55 12.50 -3.51
CA SER A 23 -5.47 11.18 -2.90
C SER A 23 -4.60 11.28 -1.65
N GLU A 24 -5.10 10.77 -0.53
CA GLU A 24 -4.38 10.76 0.74
C GLU A 24 -4.01 9.33 1.09
N ILE A 25 -2.76 9.11 1.46
CA ILE A 25 -2.27 7.84 1.99
C ILE A 25 -1.83 8.06 3.44
N HIS A 26 -2.25 7.18 4.34
CA HIS A 26 -1.81 7.20 5.75
C HIS A 26 -0.35 6.76 5.85
N ASP A 27 0.33 7.22 6.90
CA ASP A 27 1.69 6.81 7.20
C ASP A 27 1.82 5.29 7.22
N PHE A 28 2.96 4.80 6.72
CA PHE A 28 3.24 3.37 6.76
C PHE A 28 3.48 2.91 8.20
N SER A 29 2.90 1.78 8.53
CA SER A 29 3.15 1.06 9.78
C SER A 29 3.20 -0.44 9.51
N SER A 30 4.01 -1.15 10.30
CA SER A 30 4.10 -2.60 10.26
C SER A 30 4.04 -3.14 11.70
N ASP A 31 3.34 -4.23 11.89
CA ASP A 31 3.31 -5.00 13.14
C ASP A 31 4.02 -6.37 13.00
N GLY A 32 4.78 -6.52 11.91
CA GLY A 32 5.44 -7.78 11.54
C GLY A 32 4.45 -8.74 10.90
N CYS A 33 4.39 -9.96 11.39
CA CYS A 33 3.51 -10.98 10.82
C CYS A 33 2.06 -10.91 11.33
N THR A 34 1.63 -9.77 11.88
CA THR A 34 0.27 -9.50 12.38
C THR A 34 -0.14 -10.56 13.43
N LEU A 35 -1.08 -11.42 13.14
CA LEU A 35 -1.57 -12.48 14.05
C LEU A 35 -0.67 -13.73 14.07
N PHE A 36 0.56 -13.63 13.58
CA PHE A 36 1.51 -14.71 13.49
C PHE A 36 2.87 -14.33 14.09
N PRO A 37 3.64 -15.24 14.69
CA PRO A 37 4.97 -14.90 15.19
C PRO A 37 5.94 -14.54 14.06
N ASP A 38 6.85 -13.59 14.30
CA ASP A 38 7.88 -13.14 13.36
C ASP A 38 9.03 -14.14 13.17
N GLY A 39 9.09 -15.17 14.02
CA GLY A 39 10.14 -16.16 14.02
C GLY A 39 9.89 -17.31 15.00
N THR A 40 10.95 -18.03 15.34
CA THR A 40 10.92 -19.13 16.31
C THR A 40 11.30 -18.63 17.71
N PRO A 41 11.09 -19.43 18.78
CA PRO A 41 11.60 -19.10 20.12
C PRO A 41 13.12 -18.88 20.17
N LYS A 42 13.89 -19.53 19.27
CA LYS A 42 15.36 -19.41 19.20
C LYS A 42 15.81 -18.25 18.30
N ASP A 43 15.00 -17.87 17.33
CA ASP A 43 15.26 -16.78 16.40
C ASP A 43 13.93 -16.05 16.15
N ARG A 44 13.68 -15.03 16.98
CA ARG A 44 12.38 -14.35 17.04
C ARG A 44 12.05 -13.50 15.81
N THR A 45 13.03 -13.27 14.95
CA THR A 45 12.89 -12.45 13.75
C THR A 45 13.17 -13.21 12.46
N LYS A 46 13.18 -14.53 12.51
CA LYS A 46 13.66 -15.41 11.43
C LYS A 46 13.03 -15.15 10.08
N TRP A 47 11.76 -14.76 10.04
CA TRP A 47 11.02 -14.41 8.82
C TRP A 47 10.31 -13.06 8.92
N CYS A 48 10.64 -12.24 9.92
CA CYS A 48 10.07 -10.92 10.12
C CYS A 48 10.19 -10.03 8.88
N ASP A 49 11.32 -10.07 8.19
CA ASP A 49 11.54 -9.29 6.97
C ASP A 49 10.63 -9.72 5.80
N CYS A 50 10.21 -10.98 5.77
CA CYS A 50 9.21 -11.45 4.81
C CYS A 50 7.84 -10.78 5.06
N CYS A 51 7.43 -10.70 6.33
CA CYS A 51 6.19 -10.04 6.71
C CYS A 51 6.28 -8.53 6.53
N PHE A 52 7.40 -7.91 6.87
CA PHE A 52 7.63 -6.49 6.65
C PHE A 52 7.51 -6.10 5.16
N ALA A 53 8.12 -6.88 4.26
CA ALA A 53 7.99 -6.65 2.83
C ALA A 53 6.55 -6.84 2.33
N HIS A 54 5.82 -7.79 2.91
CA HIS A 54 4.41 -8.02 2.62
C HIS A 54 3.53 -6.85 3.10
N ASP A 55 3.81 -6.30 4.27
CA ASP A 55 3.10 -5.13 4.81
C ASP A 55 3.27 -3.90 3.91
N ILE A 56 4.46 -3.66 3.35
CA ILE A 56 4.68 -2.56 2.39
C ILE A 56 3.78 -2.71 1.18
N ALA A 57 3.67 -3.93 0.62
CA ALA A 57 2.80 -4.18 -0.53
C ALA A 57 1.32 -4.00 -0.16
N TYR A 58 0.92 -4.50 1.01
CA TYR A 58 -0.45 -4.39 1.50
C TYR A 58 -0.85 -2.95 1.83
N TRP A 59 0.04 -2.19 2.46
CA TRP A 59 -0.18 -0.77 2.71
C TRP A 59 -0.38 -0.01 1.40
N ARG A 60 0.50 -0.23 0.42
CA ARG A 60 0.42 0.43 -0.88
C ARG A 60 -0.84 0.06 -1.65
N GLY A 61 -1.31 -1.17 -1.52
CA GLY A 61 -2.46 -1.65 -2.26
C GLY A 61 -2.19 -1.77 -3.77
N GLY A 62 -3.28 -1.83 -4.55
CA GLY A 62 -3.21 -2.03 -6.00
C GLY A 62 -4.28 -3.00 -6.50
N THR A 63 -3.99 -3.72 -7.58
CA THR A 63 -4.90 -4.69 -8.21
C THR A 63 -4.99 -6.01 -7.43
N ALA A 64 -5.91 -6.87 -7.82
CA ALA A 64 -6.05 -8.22 -7.26
C ALA A 64 -4.84 -9.11 -7.62
N GLU A 65 -4.25 -8.91 -8.79
CA GLU A 65 -3.06 -9.62 -9.27
C GLU A 65 -1.83 -9.21 -8.47
N GLU A 66 -1.66 -7.90 -8.19
CA GLU A 66 -0.58 -7.40 -7.34
C GLU A 66 -0.69 -7.94 -5.91
N ARG A 67 -1.90 -8.02 -5.35
CA ARG A 67 -2.11 -8.69 -4.06
C ARG A 67 -1.71 -10.15 -4.10
N LYS A 68 -2.14 -10.89 -5.13
CA LYS A 68 -1.76 -12.31 -5.29
C LYS A 68 -0.25 -12.48 -5.38
N ALA A 69 0.41 -11.60 -6.11
CA ALA A 69 1.88 -11.60 -6.23
C ALA A 69 2.56 -11.33 -4.88
N ALA A 70 2.08 -10.37 -4.10
CA ALA A 70 2.58 -10.08 -2.76
C ALA A 70 2.44 -11.28 -1.81
N ASP A 71 1.29 -11.95 -1.82
CA ASP A 71 1.05 -13.14 -1.00
C ASP A 71 1.93 -14.32 -1.41
N GLN A 72 2.16 -14.51 -2.70
CA GLN A 72 3.09 -15.51 -3.23
C GLN A 72 4.54 -15.20 -2.85
N ALA A 73 4.93 -13.93 -2.86
CA ALA A 73 6.26 -13.50 -2.44
C ALA A 73 6.48 -13.76 -0.94
N LEU A 74 5.50 -13.49 -0.08
CA LEU A 74 5.54 -13.86 1.33
C LEU A 74 5.77 -15.37 1.51
N ARG A 75 4.97 -16.19 0.83
CA ARG A 75 5.10 -17.66 0.87
C ARG A 75 6.50 -18.11 0.47
N ALA A 76 7.01 -17.62 -0.66
CA ALA A 76 8.34 -17.96 -1.16
C ALA A 76 9.44 -17.54 -0.19
N CYS A 77 9.35 -16.34 0.39
CA CYS A 77 10.29 -15.82 1.37
C CYS A 77 10.33 -16.69 2.62
N VAL A 78 9.18 -17.00 3.22
CA VAL A 78 9.09 -17.87 4.41
C VAL A 78 9.62 -19.26 4.13
N LEU A 79 9.31 -19.83 2.97
CA LEU A 79 9.86 -21.13 2.57
C LEU A 79 11.39 -21.09 2.47
N ALA A 80 11.95 -20.07 1.83
CA ALA A 80 13.39 -19.89 1.71
C ALA A 80 14.10 -19.72 3.07
N ARG A 81 13.47 -19.00 4.01
CA ARG A 81 14.00 -18.77 5.36
C ARG A 81 13.93 -20.00 6.26
N THR A 82 12.96 -20.88 6.05
CA THR A 82 12.64 -21.94 7.02
C THR A 82 12.79 -23.34 6.46
N GLY A 83 12.72 -23.54 5.15
CA GLY A 83 12.58 -24.86 4.52
C GLY A 83 11.22 -25.54 4.84
N ASN A 84 10.34 -24.87 5.60
CA ASN A 84 9.08 -25.45 6.07
C ASN A 84 7.92 -25.03 5.15
N LYS A 85 7.57 -25.95 4.24
CA LYS A 85 6.48 -25.73 3.29
C LYS A 85 5.12 -25.57 3.98
N ALA A 86 4.85 -26.36 5.02
CA ALA A 86 3.57 -26.29 5.72
C ALA A 86 3.38 -24.93 6.39
N LEU A 87 4.42 -24.37 7.02
CA LEU A 87 4.41 -23.02 7.59
C LEU A 87 4.14 -21.97 6.52
N ALA A 88 4.90 -22.02 5.40
CA ALA A 88 4.77 -21.06 4.32
C ALA A 88 3.36 -21.11 3.69
N ASP A 89 2.79 -22.30 3.51
CA ASP A 89 1.44 -22.46 3.00
C ASP A 89 0.40 -21.93 3.99
N THR A 90 0.54 -22.21 5.28
CA THR A 90 -0.37 -21.71 6.31
C THR A 90 -0.41 -20.19 6.35
N MET A 91 0.76 -19.54 6.30
CA MET A 91 0.83 -18.08 6.26
C MET A 91 0.21 -17.53 4.98
N TYR A 92 0.48 -18.15 3.83
CA TYR A 92 -0.12 -17.77 2.56
C TYR A 92 -1.66 -17.83 2.61
N GLU A 93 -2.23 -18.94 3.05
CA GLU A 93 -3.69 -19.10 3.14
C GLU A 93 -4.29 -18.09 4.14
N GLY A 94 -3.60 -17.84 5.26
CA GLY A 94 -4.01 -16.85 6.25
C GLY A 94 -4.13 -15.45 5.65
N VAL A 95 -3.12 -14.97 4.92
CA VAL A 95 -3.17 -13.64 4.29
C VAL A 95 -4.16 -13.59 3.13
N ARG A 96 -4.32 -14.69 2.37
CA ARG A 96 -5.35 -14.78 1.31
C ARG A 96 -6.76 -14.60 1.88
N LEU A 97 -7.02 -15.24 3.01
CA LEU A 97 -8.33 -15.18 3.67
C LEU A 97 -8.51 -13.83 4.41
N GLY A 98 -7.58 -13.47 5.29
CA GLY A 98 -7.73 -12.34 6.22
C GLY A 98 -7.49 -10.97 5.61
N GLY A 99 -6.65 -10.87 4.58
CA GLY A 99 -6.22 -9.60 3.98
C GLY A 99 -7.13 -9.05 2.88
N HIS A 100 -8.37 -9.52 2.75
CA HIS A 100 -9.27 -9.03 1.70
C HIS A 100 -9.61 -7.54 1.90
N PRO A 101 -9.61 -6.70 0.85
CA PRO A 101 -9.81 -5.25 0.98
C PRO A 101 -11.20 -4.84 1.49
N ALA A 102 -12.19 -5.72 1.43
CA ALA A 102 -13.53 -5.48 1.96
C ALA A 102 -13.63 -5.68 3.47
N PHE A 103 -12.62 -6.26 4.13
CA PHE A 103 -12.63 -6.40 5.58
C PHE A 103 -12.18 -5.10 6.26
N PRO A 104 -12.85 -4.64 7.30
CA PRO A 104 -12.51 -3.40 8.00
C PRO A 104 -11.35 -3.62 8.99
N THR A 105 -10.28 -4.28 8.53
CA THR A 105 -9.08 -4.56 9.33
C THR A 105 -7.95 -3.60 8.98
N TRP A 106 -7.04 -3.36 9.94
CA TRP A 106 -5.87 -2.48 9.75
C TRP A 106 -4.80 -3.13 8.87
N TYR A 107 -4.89 -4.42 8.61
CA TYR A 107 -3.98 -5.21 7.76
C TYR A 107 -4.61 -5.63 6.42
N ARG A 108 -5.75 -5.05 6.03
CA ARG A 108 -6.37 -5.33 4.74
C ARG A 108 -5.52 -4.85 3.57
N TRP A 109 -5.72 -5.42 2.39
CA TRP A 109 -5.12 -4.88 1.16
C TRP A 109 -5.48 -3.40 0.96
N GLY A 110 -4.45 -2.57 0.73
CA GLY A 110 -4.61 -1.12 0.59
C GLY A 110 -4.91 -0.40 1.90
N TYR A 111 -4.40 -0.89 3.05
CA TYR A 111 -4.69 -0.25 4.34
C TYR A 111 -4.08 1.16 4.49
N GLY A 112 -3.10 1.54 3.66
CA GLY A 112 -2.63 2.92 3.57
C GLY A 112 -3.67 3.89 3.01
N TRP A 113 -4.69 3.43 2.34
CA TRP A 113 -5.73 4.25 1.75
C TRP A 113 -7.03 4.18 2.54
N LYS A 114 -7.91 5.17 2.30
CA LYS A 114 -9.25 5.18 2.88
C LYS A 114 -9.95 3.84 2.63
N TYR A 115 -10.67 3.36 3.65
CA TYR A 115 -11.47 2.14 3.54
C TYR A 115 -12.48 2.23 2.38
N GLY A 116 -12.70 1.10 1.71
CA GLY A 116 -13.58 1.02 0.55
C GLY A 116 -12.89 1.24 -0.81
N ARG A 117 -11.57 1.51 -0.83
CA ARG A 117 -10.82 1.61 -2.10
C ARG A 117 -10.90 0.32 -2.93
N GLY A 118 -10.89 -0.84 -2.30
CA GLY A 118 -10.92 -2.15 -2.98
C GLY A 118 -9.65 -2.43 -3.79
N TYR A 119 -9.82 -3.18 -4.87
CA TYR A 119 -8.77 -3.47 -5.84
C TYR A 119 -8.75 -2.36 -6.91
N LYS A 120 -7.85 -1.39 -6.75
CA LYS A 120 -7.71 -0.27 -7.68
C LYS A 120 -6.22 -0.06 -7.97
N PRO A 121 -5.79 -0.06 -9.25
CA PRO A 121 -4.42 0.28 -9.60
C PRO A 121 -4.09 1.70 -9.11
N LEU A 122 -2.83 1.93 -8.74
CA LEU A 122 -2.37 3.25 -8.35
C LEU A 122 -2.12 4.09 -9.60
N THR A 123 -2.58 5.35 -9.55
CA THR A 123 -2.17 6.35 -10.55
C THR A 123 -0.67 6.69 -10.38
N PRO A 124 -0.03 7.33 -11.36
CA PRO A 124 1.35 7.79 -11.22
C PRO A 124 1.55 8.72 -10.00
N GLU A 125 0.58 9.59 -9.72
CA GLU A 125 0.59 10.49 -8.57
C GLU A 125 0.49 9.73 -7.24
N GLU A 126 -0.39 8.73 -7.18
CA GLU A 126 -0.52 7.86 -6.01
C GLU A 126 0.72 6.99 -5.77
N GLN A 127 1.37 6.53 -6.84
CA GLN A 127 2.64 5.79 -6.75
C GLN A 127 3.75 6.69 -6.16
N LYS A 128 3.85 7.93 -6.64
CA LYS A 128 4.79 8.92 -6.13
C LYS A 128 4.53 9.22 -4.66
N LEU A 129 3.28 9.51 -4.30
CA LEU A 129 2.87 9.79 -2.92
C LEU A 129 3.22 8.62 -1.98
N ALA A 130 2.93 7.39 -2.38
CA ALA A 130 3.27 6.21 -1.60
C ALA A 130 4.80 6.05 -1.45
N ALA A 131 5.57 6.32 -2.49
CA ALA A 131 7.03 6.27 -2.41
C ALA A 131 7.59 7.31 -1.43
N GLU A 132 7.15 8.56 -1.52
CA GLU A 132 7.57 9.65 -0.63
C GLU A 132 7.20 9.39 0.83
N THR A 133 5.98 8.87 1.08
CA THR A 133 5.52 8.51 2.42
C THR A 133 6.36 7.37 3.01
N PHE A 134 6.68 6.35 2.20
CA PHE A 134 7.52 5.25 2.65
C PHE A 134 8.98 5.69 2.88
N ASP A 135 9.51 6.60 2.08
CA ASP A 135 10.85 7.18 2.29
C ASP A 135 10.92 7.97 3.61
N SER A 136 9.87 8.68 3.99
CA SER A 136 9.76 9.35 5.30
C SER A 136 9.80 8.33 6.44
N TYR A 137 9.09 7.20 6.30
CA TYR A 137 9.17 6.11 7.27
C TYR A 137 10.61 5.57 7.41
N ARG A 138 11.31 5.35 6.31
CA ARG A 138 12.70 4.84 6.32
C ARG A 138 13.67 5.78 7.01
N GLN A 139 13.49 7.09 6.87
CA GLN A 139 14.32 8.11 7.54
C GLN A 139 14.15 8.08 9.05
N THR A 140 12.93 7.86 9.54
CA THR A 140 12.62 7.79 10.97
C THR A 140 12.88 6.41 11.59
N HIS A 141 12.99 5.36 10.76
CA HIS A 141 13.22 3.97 11.18
C HIS A 141 14.44 3.34 10.45
N PRO A 142 15.66 3.89 10.63
CA PRO A 142 16.84 3.47 9.85
C PRO A 142 17.24 2.01 10.09
N ALA A 143 16.91 1.45 11.26
CA ALA A 143 17.15 0.04 11.56
C ALA A 143 16.11 -0.91 10.93
N GLY A 144 14.99 -0.37 10.44
CA GLY A 144 13.82 -1.14 10.01
C GLY A 144 13.07 -1.79 11.18
N TYR A 145 11.90 -2.36 10.89
CA TYR A 145 11.03 -2.96 11.92
C TYR A 145 11.64 -4.18 12.60
N CYS A 146 12.32 -5.04 11.84
CA CYS A 146 12.77 -6.36 12.30
C CYS A 146 14.10 -6.36 13.07
N ARG A 147 14.75 -5.23 13.22
CA ARG A 147 16.01 -5.07 13.98
C ARG A 147 15.73 -4.38 15.32
N LYS A 148 15.07 -5.11 16.19
CA LYS A 148 14.81 -4.67 17.58
C LYS A 148 15.88 -5.22 18.52
#